data_11cae103bfc67b270de9308f787feb5c
#
_entry.id   11cae103bfc67b270de9308f787feb5c
#
_cell.length_a   1.000
_cell.length_b   1.000
_cell.length_c   1.000
_cell.angle_alpha   90.00
_cell.angle_beta   90.00
_cell.angle_gamma   90.00
#
_symmetry.space_group_name_H-M   'P 1'
#
loop_
_entity.id
_entity.type
_entity.pdbx_description
1 polymer ?
#
loop_
_entity_poly.entity_id
_entity_poly.type
_entity_poly.pdbx_seq_one_letter_code
_entity_poly.pdbx_strand_id
1 'polypeptide(L)'
;EEAHGGRVTVARVPYVADPDFTLYVGDALEVLRTLPDESVHSVLTSPPFYGLRDYGVEGQIGLEATPEEWVERLSQLSLLAEATA
;
A
#
# COMPACT_ATOMS: atom_id res chain seq x y z
N GLU A 1 -13.47 5.39 -16.23
CA GLU A 1 -14.21 4.43 -15.46
C GLU A 1 -13.38 3.82 -14.35
N GLU A 2 -14.04 3.47 -13.32
CA GLU A 2 -13.40 2.91 -12.13
C GLU A 2 -13.38 1.43 -12.23
N ALA A 3 -12.27 0.86 -12.62
CA ALA A 3 -12.15 -0.59 -12.69
C ALA A 3 -12.34 -1.23 -11.33
N HIS A 4 -12.04 -0.51 -10.28
CA HIS A 4 -12.03 -1.09 -8.93
C HIS A 4 -12.86 -0.25 -7.96
N GLY A 5 -14.09 -0.03 -8.34
CA GLY A 5 -15.15 0.44 -7.48
C GLY A 5 -14.75 1.55 -6.52
N GLY A 6 -14.59 2.74 -6.99
CA GLY A 6 -14.31 3.87 -6.12
C GLY A 6 -12.85 4.16 -5.86
N ARG A 7 -11.96 3.43 -6.52
CA ARG A 7 -10.56 3.76 -6.42
C ARG A 7 -10.30 5.11 -7.08
N VAL A 8 -9.65 6.01 -6.35
CA VAL A 8 -9.30 7.33 -6.84
C VAL A 8 -7.85 7.34 -7.26
N THR A 9 -7.61 7.72 -8.52
CA THR A 9 -6.25 7.82 -9.04
C THR A 9 -5.84 9.28 -9.01
N VAL A 10 -5.26 9.70 -7.91
CA VAL A 10 -4.74 11.06 -7.73
C VAL A 10 -3.23 10.97 -7.78
N ALA A 11 -2.62 11.75 -8.67
CA ALA A 11 -1.18 11.74 -8.80
C ALA A 11 -0.54 12.12 -7.47
N ARG A 12 0.48 11.36 -7.08
CA ARG A 12 1.21 11.61 -5.85
C ARG A 12 2.65 11.96 -6.21
N VAL A 13 3.19 12.98 -5.54
CA VAL A 13 4.57 13.40 -5.77
C VAL A 13 5.51 12.38 -5.15
N PRO A 14 6.42 11.78 -5.92
CA PRO A 14 7.36 10.83 -5.34
C PRO A 14 8.39 11.53 -4.46
N TYR A 15 8.88 10.81 -3.46
CA TYR A 15 9.97 11.28 -2.62
C TYR A 15 11.26 11.35 -3.42
N VAL A 16 11.51 10.33 -4.25
CA VAL A 16 12.65 10.29 -5.16
C VAL A 16 12.15 9.77 -6.49
N ALA A 17 12.51 10.44 -7.58
CA ALA A 17 12.22 9.97 -8.92
C ALA A 17 13.53 9.90 -9.69
N ASP A 18 13.89 8.70 -10.09
CA ASP A 18 15.12 8.40 -10.83
C ASP A 18 14.72 7.60 -12.06
N PRO A 19 15.48 7.65 -13.16
CA PRO A 19 15.10 6.86 -14.35
C PRO A 19 14.90 5.38 -14.08
N ASP A 20 15.59 4.82 -13.08
CA ASP A 20 15.54 3.39 -12.83
C ASP A 20 14.55 3.02 -11.71
N PHE A 21 14.15 3.97 -10.87
CA PHE A 21 13.22 3.67 -9.78
C PHE A 21 12.49 4.92 -9.33
N THR A 22 11.38 4.70 -8.63
CA THR A 22 10.61 5.78 -7.99
C THR A 22 10.32 5.36 -6.56
N LEU A 23 10.61 6.23 -5.61
CA LEU A 23 10.38 5.99 -4.20
C LEU A 23 9.30 6.91 -3.67
N TYR A 24 8.28 6.32 -3.07
CA TYR A 24 7.22 7.07 -2.38
C TYR A 24 7.35 6.83 -0.89
N VAL A 25 7.14 7.87 -0.10
CA VAL A 25 7.09 7.76 1.35
C VAL A 25 5.66 8.03 1.79
N GLY A 26 5.10 7.12 2.59
CA GLY A 26 3.74 7.27 3.06
C GLY A 26 3.13 5.94 3.44
N ASP A 27 1.85 5.97 3.78
CA ASP A 27 1.11 4.76 4.04
C ASP A 27 0.95 3.96 2.75
N ALA A 28 1.27 2.67 2.80
CA ALA A 28 1.28 1.85 1.60
C ALA A 28 -0.08 1.79 0.92
N LEU A 29 -1.16 1.71 1.70
CA LEU A 29 -2.50 1.68 1.12
C LEU A 29 -2.81 2.98 0.38
N GLU A 30 -2.45 4.11 0.98
CA GLU A 30 -2.70 5.40 0.34
C GLU A 30 -1.88 5.56 -0.91
N VAL A 31 -0.61 5.15 -0.88
CA VAL A 31 0.24 5.26 -2.05
C VAL A 31 -0.27 4.37 -3.18
N LEU A 32 -0.63 3.12 -2.87
CA LEU A 32 -1.15 2.20 -3.89
C LEU A 32 -2.41 2.73 -4.55
N ARG A 33 -3.26 3.43 -3.79
CA ARG A 33 -4.48 3.99 -4.36
C ARG A 33 -4.21 5.05 -5.42
N THR A 34 -3.02 5.65 -5.41
CA THR A 34 -2.68 6.68 -6.37
C THR A 34 -1.98 6.13 -7.61
N LEU A 35 -1.58 4.86 -7.61
CA LEU A 35 -0.93 4.26 -8.76
C LEU A 35 -1.99 3.75 -9.74
N PRO A 36 -1.73 3.89 -11.04
CA PRO A 36 -2.68 3.38 -12.04
C PRO A 36 -2.82 1.87 -11.95
N ASP A 37 -3.99 1.37 -12.34
CA ASP A 37 -4.21 -0.06 -12.42
C ASP A 37 -3.27 -0.66 -13.47
N GLU A 38 -2.78 -1.86 -13.18
CA GLU A 38 -1.95 -2.61 -14.11
C GLU A 38 -0.71 -1.83 -14.55
N SER A 39 -0.12 -1.06 -13.61
CA SER A 39 1.03 -0.23 -13.93
C SER A 39 2.36 -0.86 -13.53
N VAL A 40 2.34 -2.01 -12.86
CA VAL A 40 3.58 -2.72 -12.49
C VAL A 40 3.47 -4.19 -12.93
N HIS A 41 4.62 -4.80 -13.19
CA HIS A 41 4.64 -6.18 -13.66
C HIS A 41 4.53 -7.19 -12.53
N SER A 42 5.02 -6.86 -11.35
CA SER A 42 4.95 -7.78 -10.21
C SER A 42 5.05 -6.99 -8.92
N VAL A 43 4.66 -7.63 -7.82
CA VAL A 43 4.70 -7.03 -6.49
C VAL A 43 5.48 -7.95 -5.58
N LEU A 44 6.43 -7.37 -4.86
CA LEU A 44 7.20 -8.09 -3.85
C LEU A 44 7.07 -7.32 -2.55
N THR A 45 6.63 -7.99 -1.49
CA THR A 45 6.43 -7.32 -0.22
C THR A 45 6.66 -8.27 0.94
N SER A 46 7.02 -7.69 2.09
CA SER A 46 7.18 -8.41 3.35
C SER A 46 6.45 -7.60 4.42
N PRO A 47 5.14 -7.78 4.54
CA PRO A 47 4.36 -6.97 5.48
C PRO A 47 4.71 -7.30 6.93
N PRO A 48 4.54 -6.34 7.84
CA PRO A 48 4.83 -6.57 9.25
C PRO A 48 3.90 -7.62 9.86
N PHE A 49 4.44 -8.46 10.71
CA PHE A 49 3.64 -9.40 11.49
C PHE A 49 2.90 -8.63 12.58
N TYR A 50 1.77 -9.19 13.00
CA TYR A 50 0.97 -8.55 14.05
C TYR A 50 1.73 -8.53 15.37
N GLY A 51 1.83 -7.33 15.94
CA GLY A 51 2.40 -7.15 17.27
C GLY A 51 3.91 -7.38 17.38
N LEU A 52 4.59 -7.55 16.25
CA LEU A 52 6.01 -7.90 16.30
C LEU A 52 6.91 -6.70 16.49
N ARG A 53 6.66 -5.61 15.78
CA ARG A 53 7.53 -4.45 15.81
C ARG A 53 6.74 -3.17 15.89
N ASP A 54 7.27 -2.22 16.67
CA ASP A 54 6.75 -0.86 16.76
C ASP A 54 7.79 0.07 16.16
N TYR A 55 7.48 0.62 15.00
CA TYR A 55 8.39 1.52 14.30
C TYR A 55 8.18 2.98 14.71
N GLY A 56 7.25 3.23 15.63
CA GLY A 56 7.00 4.58 16.11
C GLY A 56 6.25 5.47 15.13
N VAL A 57 5.54 4.87 14.18
CA VAL A 57 4.79 5.61 13.17
C VAL A 57 3.31 5.36 13.39
N GLU A 58 2.54 6.44 13.51
CA GLU A 58 1.10 6.32 13.69
C GLU A 58 0.47 5.69 12.44
N GLY A 59 -0.47 4.78 12.66
CA GLY A 59 -1.14 4.10 11.56
C GLY A 59 -0.35 2.96 10.96
N GLN A 60 0.76 2.58 11.58
CA GLN A 60 1.58 1.47 11.13
C GLN A 60 0.76 0.17 11.06
N ILE A 61 0.98 -0.61 10.00
CA ILE A 61 0.42 -1.95 9.92
C ILE A 61 1.16 -2.86 10.89
N GLY A 62 0.41 -3.64 11.67
CA GLY A 62 0.97 -4.56 12.64
C GLY A 62 0.67 -4.21 14.08
N LEU A 63 0.22 -2.99 14.35
CA LEU A 63 -0.12 -2.55 15.71
C LEU A 63 -1.60 -2.21 15.84
N GLU A 64 -2.45 -2.85 15.04
CA GLU A 64 -3.90 -2.69 15.16
C GLU A 64 -4.38 -3.17 16.52
N ALA A 65 -5.57 -2.71 16.92
CA ALA A 65 -6.13 -3.08 18.22
C ALA A 65 -6.40 -4.58 18.32
N THR A 66 -6.73 -5.23 17.21
CA THR A 66 -7.03 -6.66 17.20
C THR A 66 -6.37 -7.34 16.00
N PRO A 67 -6.13 -8.66 16.09
CA PRO A 67 -5.61 -9.39 14.93
C PRO A 67 -6.55 -9.33 13.73
N GLU A 68 -7.85 -9.26 13.97
CA GLU A 68 -8.83 -9.18 12.89
C GLU A 68 -8.66 -7.89 12.09
N GLU A 69 -8.39 -6.78 12.75
CA GLU A 69 -8.14 -5.52 12.06
C GLU A 69 -6.85 -5.59 11.24
N TRP A 70 -5.85 -6.26 11.76
CA TRP A 70 -4.59 -6.47 11.03
C TRP A 70 -4.84 -7.27 9.76
N VAL A 71 -5.62 -8.36 9.85
CA VAL A 71 -5.96 -9.17 8.68
C VAL A 71 -6.73 -8.34 7.66
N GLU A 72 -7.65 -7.51 8.12
CA GLU A 72 -8.42 -6.65 7.23
C GLU A 72 -7.52 -5.71 6.46
N ARG A 73 -6.57 -5.08 7.12
CA ARG A 73 -5.65 -4.16 6.46
C ARG A 73 -4.75 -4.88 5.48
N LEU A 74 -4.26 -6.07 5.81
CA LEU A 74 -3.47 -6.86 4.88
C LEU A 74 -4.29 -7.28 3.67
N SER A 75 -5.57 -7.61 3.87
CA SER A 75 -6.45 -7.97 2.77
C SER A 75 -6.64 -6.79 1.83
N GLN A 76 -6.83 -5.59 2.36
CA GLN A 76 -6.96 -4.40 1.53
C GLN A 76 -5.69 -4.15 0.74
N LEU A 77 -4.53 -4.33 1.37
CA LEU A 77 -3.26 -4.15 0.70
C LEU A 77 -3.10 -5.14 -0.45
N SER A 78 -3.47 -6.40 -0.23
CA SER A 78 -3.37 -7.44 -1.25
C SER A 78 -4.26 -7.13 -2.45
N LEU A 79 -5.49 -6.68 -2.19
CA LEU A 79 -6.42 -6.36 -3.27
C LEU A 79 -5.92 -5.18 -4.11
N LEU A 80 -5.39 -4.15 -3.46
CA LEU A 80 -4.84 -3.01 -4.18
C LEU A 80 -3.58 -3.38 -4.96
N ALA A 81 -2.72 -4.22 -4.38
CA ALA A 81 -1.52 -4.68 -5.07
C ALA A 81 -1.89 -5.49 -6.29
N GLU A 82 -2.90 -6.36 -6.18
CA GLU A 82 -3.37 -7.15 -7.32
C GLU A 82 -3.92 -6.23 -8.42
N ALA A 83 -4.66 -5.20 -8.05
CA ALA A 83 -5.20 -4.27 -9.04
C ALA A 83 -4.11 -3.47 -9.73
N THR A 84 -3.03 -3.14 -9.02
CA THR A 84 -1.93 -2.36 -9.56
C THR A 84 -1.04 -3.20 -10.48
N ALA A 85 -0.96 -4.47 -10.20
CA ALA A 85 -0.18 -5.39 -11.03
C ALA A 85 -1.01 -5.86 -12.21
#